data_69939bf2fd97c85274e5f8b4120674e8
#
_entry.id   69939bf2fd97c85274e5f8b4120674e8
#
_cell.length_a   1.000
_cell.length_b   1.000
_cell.length_c   1.000
_cell.angle_alpha   90.00
_cell.angle_beta   90.00
_cell.angle_gamma   90.00
#
_symmetry.space_group_name_H-M   'P 1'
#
loop_
_entity.id
_entity.type
_entity.pdbx_description
1 polymer ?
#
loop_
_entity_poly.entity_id
_entity_poly.type
_entity_poly.pdbx_seq_one_letter_code
_entity_poly.pdbx_strand_id
1 'polypeptide(L)'
;MNLPNKLTLTRVIMTPLFMAAMLIDFKFHYIVALALFALASFTDYLDGMLARKHHIVTNFGKFLDPLADKMLTTSAFIAFLAMNYGKGIAWVLFIILFREFMVSSLRLVVVSSDKGTVIAANIFGKIKTVTQMVTVIYGIAVKVVCEEITVLSSASMALEAVFTVLIWLSALFTVISGAIYMKDSFDYINPAK
;
A
#
# COMPACT_ATOMS: atom_id res chain seq x y z
N MET A 1 -6.54 24.79 6.48
CA MET A 1 -6.23 23.33 6.44
C MET A 1 -5.45 22.99 7.70
N ASN A 2 -5.90 21.97 8.42
CA ASN A 2 -5.23 21.49 9.63
C ASN A 2 -3.95 20.71 9.27
N LEU A 3 -3.02 20.57 10.21
CA LEU A 3 -1.73 19.93 9.98
C LEU A 3 -1.87 18.49 9.42
N PRO A 4 -2.74 17.60 9.96
CA PRO A 4 -2.97 16.28 9.38
C PRO A 4 -3.37 16.34 7.90
N ASN A 5 -4.34 17.19 7.53
CA ASN A 5 -4.78 17.32 6.14
C ASN A 5 -3.66 17.78 5.19
N LYS A 6 -2.73 18.62 5.69
CA LYS A 6 -1.56 19.04 4.88
C LYS A 6 -0.63 17.85 4.65
N LEU A 7 -0.39 17.02 5.65
CA LEU A 7 0.46 15.82 5.53
C LEU A 7 -0.15 14.80 4.55
N THR A 8 -1.45 14.55 4.63
CA THR A 8 -2.15 13.68 3.69
C THR A 8 -2.08 14.23 2.25
N LEU A 9 -2.30 15.53 2.04
CA LEU A 9 -2.17 16.17 0.73
C LEU A 9 -0.74 16.08 0.20
N THR A 10 0.25 16.30 1.06
CA THR A 10 1.67 16.15 0.69
C THR A 10 1.96 14.73 0.18
N ARG A 11 1.42 13.69 0.84
CA ARG A 11 1.56 12.31 0.40
C ARG A 11 0.92 12.07 -0.96
N VAL A 12 -0.27 12.61 -1.22
CA VAL A 12 -0.94 12.52 -2.53
C VAL A 12 -0.08 13.13 -3.63
N ILE A 13 0.59 14.27 -3.36
CA ILE A 13 1.51 14.91 -4.31
C ILE A 13 2.83 14.12 -4.45
N MET A 14 3.35 13.58 -3.34
CA MET A 14 4.59 12.79 -3.37
C MET A 14 4.43 11.47 -4.15
N THR A 15 3.24 10.89 -4.20
CA THR A 15 2.99 9.62 -4.88
C THR A 15 3.30 9.67 -6.39
N PRO A 16 2.81 10.63 -7.19
CA PRO A 16 3.19 10.73 -8.59
C PRO A 16 4.68 11.09 -8.78
N LEU A 17 5.28 11.87 -7.88
CA LEU A 17 6.71 12.16 -7.92
C LEU A 17 7.54 10.89 -7.66
N PHE A 18 7.13 10.06 -6.71
CA PHE A 18 7.71 8.75 -6.46
C PHE A 18 7.60 7.85 -7.70
N MET A 19 6.42 7.79 -8.33
CA MET A 19 6.22 7.00 -9.54
C MET A 19 7.08 7.49 -10.70
N ALA A 20 7.22 8.80 -10.87
CA ALA A 20 8.11 9.40 -11.86
C ALA A 20 9.58 9.02 -11.58
N ALA A 21 10.02 9.09 -10.32
CA ALA A 21 11.38 8.67 -9.93
C ALA A 21 11.61 7.17 -10.15
N MET A 22 10.59 6.32 -10.08
CA MET A 22 10.71 4.90 -10.39
C MET A 22 10.83 4.59 -11.89
N LEU A 23 10.24 5.42 -12.76
CA LEU A 23 10.05 5.10 -14.18
C LEU A 23 10.89 5.96 -15.15
N ILE A 24 11.39 7.11 -14.70
CA ILE A 24 12.19 8.02 -15.53
C ILE A 24 13.66 7.81 -15.18
N ASP A 25 14.47 7.51 -16.19
CA ASP A 25 15.91 7.30 -16.03
C ASP A 25 16.65 8.63 -15.83
N PHE A 26 17.20 8.82 -14.63
CA PHE A 26 18.16 9.87 -14.31
C PHE A 26 19.12 9.36 -13.24
N LYS A 27 20.24 10.06 -13.05
CA LYS A 27 21.26 9.63 -12.09
C LYS A 27 20.66 9.54 -10.67
N PHE A 28 20.78 8.37 -10.04
CA PHE A 28 20.28 8.06 -8.68
C PHE A 28 18.76 8.09 -8.53
N HIS A 29 18.00 7.80 -9.58
CA HIS A 29 16.53 7.85 -9.55
C HIS A 29 15.91 6.85 -8.56
N TYR A 30 16.46 5.65 -8.36
CA TYR A 30 15.98 4.71 -7.35
C TYR A 30 16.27 5.16 -5.91
N ILE A 31 17.40 5.85 -5.67
CA ILE A 31 17.67 6.47 -4.36
C ILE A 31 16.64 7.56 -4.08
N VAL A 32 16.34 8.40 -5.06
CA VAL A 32 15.29 9.43 -4.93
C VAL A 32 13.93 8.79 -4.69
N ALA A 33 13.59 7.72 -5.43
CA ALA A 33 12.34 6.97 -5.22
C ALA A 33 12.26 6.38 -3.81
N LEU A 34 13.34 5.76 -3.32
CA LEU A 34 13.38 5.21 -1.95
C LEU A 34 13.19 6.30 -0.89
N ALA A 35 13.85 7.45 -1.05
CA ALA A 35 13.70 8.58 -0.15
C ALA A 35 12.26 9.14 -0.15
N LEU A 36 11.65 9.31 -1.33
CA LEU A 36 10.25 9.75 -1.46
C LEU A 36 9.28 8.76 -0.83
N PHE A 37 9.47 7.45 -1.05
CA PHE A 37 8.64 6.42 -0.43
C PHE A 37 8.77 6.41 1.09
N ALA A 38 10.00 6.51 1.62
CA ALA A 38 10.24 6.56 3.06
C ALA A 38 9.63 7.81 3.69
N LEU A 39 9.81 8.99 3.08
CA LEU A 39 9.23 10.24 3.55
C LEU A 39 7.69 10.20 3.52
N ALA A 40 7.10 9.71 2.43
CA ALA A 40 5.65 9.58 2.32
C ALA A 40 5.08 8.59 3.37
N SER A 41 5.75 7.46 3.60
CA SER A 41 5.36 6.50 4.64
C SER A 41 5.52 7.06 6.05
N PHE A 42 6.54 7.88 6.28
CA PHE A 42 6.76 8.54 7.57
C PHE A 42 5.70 9.61 7.84
N THR A 43 5.30 10.38 6.82
CA THR A 43 4.20 11.36 6.96
C THR A 43 2.88 10.69 7.30
N ASP A 44 2.61 9.48 6.78
CA ASP A 44 1.44 8.67 7.13
C ASP A 44 1.43 8.28 8.62
N TYR A 45 2.57 7.83 9.12
CA TYR A 45 2.70 7.51 10.53
C TYR A 45 2.47 8.73 11.42
N LEU A 46 3.01 9.90 11.02
CA LEU A 46 2.88 11.15 11.78
C LEU A 46 1.44 11.68 11.78
N ASP A 47 0.75 11.69 10.63
CA ASP A 47 -0.62 12.20 10.58
C ASP A 47 -1.58 11.33 11.39
N GLY A 48 -1.44 10.00 11.31
CA GLY A 48 -2.20 9.07 12.14
C GLY A 48 -1.96 9.24 13.64
N MET A 49 -0.74 9.57 14.06
CA MET A 49 -0.42 9.87 15.45
C MET A 49 -1.01 11.21 15.91
N LEU A 50 -0.86 12.26 15.09
CA LEU A 50 -1.33 13.61 15.38
C LEU A 50 -2.87 13.70 15.39
N ALA A 51 -3.55 13.04 14.44
CA ALA A 51 -5.01 13.01 14.37
C ALA A 51 -5.62 12.37 15.63
N ARG A 52 -5.02 11.27 16.12
CA ARG A 52 -5.44 10.62 17.37
C ARG A 52 -5.22 11.49 18.60
N LYS A 53 -4.09 12.21 18.65
CA LYS A 53 -3.73 13.05 19.81
C LYS A 53 -4.60 14.30 19.92
N HIS A 54 -5.00 14.90 18.82
CA HIS A 54 -5.70 16.19 18.81
C HIS A 54 -7.21 16.10 18.57
N HIS A 55 -7.76 14.89 18.33
CA HIS A 55 -9.18 14.68 18.02
C HIS A 55 -9.72 15.55 16.87
N ILE A 56 -8.84 16.00 15.96
CA ILE A 56 -9.19 16.87 14.85
C ILE A 56 -9.51 16.01 13.63
N VAL A 57 -10.78 15.64 13.48
CA VAL A 57 -11.25 14.88 12.33
C VAL A 57 -12.06 15.80 11.42
N THR A 58 -11.60 16.00 10.19
CA THR A 58 -12.30 16.80 9.17
C THR A 58 -12.94 15.91 8.12
N ASN A 59 -14.03 16.37 7.47
CA ASN A 59 -14.65 15.63 6.38
C ASN A 59 -13.71 15.43 5.20
N PHE A 60 -12.84 16.42 4.94
CA PHE A 60 -11.80 16.34 3.91
C PHE A 60 -10.76 15.25 4.23
N GLY A 61 -10.26 15.17 5.48
CA GLY A 61 -9.36 14.11 5.93
C GLY A 61 -9.99 12.73 5.79
N LYS A 62 -11.24 12.56 6.29
CA LYS A 62 -11.98 11.29 6.15
C LYS A 62 -12.09 10.78 4.71
N PHE A 63 -12.16 11.70 3.74
CA PHE A 63 -12.20 11.35 2.32
C PHE A 63 -10.79 11.05 1.76
N LEU A 64 -9.82 11.88 2.10
CA LEU A 64 -8.49 11.83 1.49
C LEU A 64 -7.60 10.72 2.09
N ASP A 65 -7.71 10.45 3.41
CA ASP A 65 -6.88 9.48 4.12
C ASP A 65 -6.96 8.06 3.52
N PRO A 66 -8.17 7.47 3.28
CA PRO A 66 -8.28 6.14 2.69
C PRO A 66 -7.73 6.06 1.26
N LEU A 67 -7.72 7.19 0.54
CA LEU A 67 -7.16 7.28 -0.81
C LEU A 67 -5.63 7.33 -0.75
N ALA A 68 -5.08 8.27 0.02
CA ALA A 68 -3.64 8.49 0.15
C ALA A 68 -2.90 7.25 0.68
N ASP A 69 -3.49 6.56 1.68
CA ASP A 69 -2.95 5.33 2.27
C ASP A 69 -2.72 4.22 1.24
N LYS A 70 -3.61 4.09 0.27
CA LYS A 70 -3.54 3.04 -0.75
C LYS A 70 -2.76 3.47 -2.00
N MET A 71 -2.73 4.74 -2.32
CA MET A 71 -2.09 5.24 -3.54
C MET A 71 -0.59 4.96 -3.57
N LEU A 72 0.11 5.18 -2.47
CA LEU A 72 1.58 5.04 -2.42
C LEU A 72 2.03 3.60 -2.67
N THR A 73 1.46 2.63 -1.96
CA THR A 73 1.80 1.20 -2.14
C THR A 73 1.34 0.68 -3.50
N THR A 74 0.15 1.06 -3.95
CA THR A 74 -0.36 0.67 -5.27
C THR A 74 0.51 1.23 -6.39
N SER A 75 0.94 2.49 -6.32
CA SER A 75 1.84 3.09 -7.32
C SER A 75 3.19 2.38 -7.39
N ALA A 76 3.72 1.90 -6.25
CA ALA A 76 4.93 1.10 -6.23
C ALA A 76 4.77 -0.24 -6.99
N PHE A 77 3.67 -0.96 -6.75
CA PHE A 77 3.39 -2.20 -7.49
C PHE A 77 3.12 -1.94 -8.98
N ILE A 78 2.49 -0.82 -9.34
CA ILE A 78 2.32 -0.40 -10.75
C ILE A 78 3.68 -0.10 -11.38
N ALA A 79 4.58 0.59 -10.68
CA ALA A 79 5.93 0.86 -11.18
C ALA A 79 6.71 -0.45 -11.40
N PHE A 80 6.68 -1.39 -10.46
CA PHE A 80 7.28 -2.72 -10.64
C PHE A 80 6.67 -3.48 -11.82
N LEU A 81 5.36 -3.38 -12.04
CA LEU A 81 4.70 -3.97 -13.20
C LEU A 81 5.20 -3.34 -14.51
N ALA A 82 5.30 -2.02 -14.57
CA ALA A 82 5.80 -1.30 -15.76
C ALA A 82 7.26 -1.67 -16.09
N MET A 83 8.06 -1.97 -15.06
CA MET A 83 9.45 -2.41 -15.19
C MET A 83 9.59 -3.92 -15.45
N ASN A 84 8.50 -4.68 -15.51
CA ASN A 84 8.51 -6.15 -15.56
C ASN A 84 9.33 -6.80 -14.43
N TYR A 85 9.37 -6.18 -13.25
CA TYR A 85 10.17 -6.61 -12.11
C TYR A 85 9.36 -7.49 -11.16
N GLY A 86 9.81 -8.74 -10.99
CA GLY A 86 9.14 -9.77 -10.22
C GLY A 86 8.18 -10.65 -11.02
N LYS A 87 8.40 -11.97 -10.99
CA LYS A 87 7.60 -12.93 -11.75
C LYS A 87 6.14 -12.96 -11.27
N GLY A 88 5.21 -12.71 -12.19
CA GLY A 88 3.78 -12.74 -11.91
C GLY A 88 3.24 -11.48 -11.20
N ILE A 89 3.97 -10.37 -11.21
CA ILE A 89 3.59 -9.10 -10.57
C ILE A 89 2.21 -8.60 -11.00
N ALA A 90 1.79 -8.84 -12.25
CA ALA A 90 0.45 -8.48 -12.74
C ALA A 90 -0.67 -9.17 -11.97
N TRP A 91 -0.51 -10.47 -11.70
CA TRP A 91 -1.48 -11.23 -10.90
C TRP A 91 -1.49 -10.79 -9.44
N VAL A 92 -0.32 -10.54 -8.88
CA VAL A 92 -0.19 -10.02 -7.51
C VAL A 92 -0.89 -8.66 -7.37
N LEU A 93 -0.64 -7.73 -8.30
CA LEU A 93 -1.29 -6.42 -8.31
C LEU A 93 -2.81 -6.56 -8.47
N PHE A 94 -3.28 -7.43 -9.36
CA PHE A 94 -4.71 -7.69 -9.52
C PHE A 94 -5.35 -8.19 -8.21
N ILE A 95 -4.73 -9.16 -7.52
CA ILE A 95 -5.20 -9.67 -6.23
C ILE A 95 -5.26 -8.56 -5.18
N ILE A 96 -4.22 -7.73 -5.10
CA ILE A 96 -4.17 -6.60 -4.16
C ILE A 96 -5.31 -5.63 -4.45
N LEU A 97 -5.47 -5.17 -5.68
CA LEU A 97 -6.51 -4.22 -6.07
C LEU A 97 -7.92 -4.79 -5.86
N PHE A 98 -8.15 -6.01 -6.30
CA PHE A 98 -9.44 -6.69 -6.11
C PHE A 98 -9.85 -6.69 -4.63
N ARG A 99 -8.92 -7.10 -3.76
CA ARG A 99 -9.19 -7.12 -2.31
C ARG A 99 -9.41 -5.71 -1.75
N GLU A 100 -8.63 -4.69 -2.18
CA GLU A 100 -8.82 -3.33 -1.71
C GLU A 100 -10.20 -2.78 -2.05
N PHE A 101 -10.66 -2.99 -3.29
CA PHE A 101 -11.99 -2.59 -3.72
C PHE A 101 -13.09 -3.38 -3.00
N MET A 102 -12.94 -4.70 -2.92
CA MET A 102 -13.90 -5.57 -2.24
C MET A 102 -14.12 -5.14 -0.79
N VAL A 103 -13.05 -4.99 -0.01
CA VAL A 103 -13.15 -4.61 1.41
C VAL A 103 -13.68 -3.18 1.57
N SER A 104 -13.32 -2.26 0.67
CA SER A 104 -13.85 -0.88 0.71
C SER A 104 -15.35 -0.85 0.44
N SER A 105 -15.83 -1.63 -0.54
CA SER A 105 -17.26 -1.76 -0.87
C SER A 105 -18.03 -2.42 0.27
N LEU A 106 -17.50 -3.50 0.84
CA LEU A 106 -18.12 -4.17 2.00
C LEU A 106 -18.25 -3.23 3.20
N ARG A 107 -17.24 -2.41 3.45
CA ARG A 107 -17.30 -1.42 4.54
C ARG A 107 -18.41 -0.40 4.33
N LEU A 108 -18.65 0.05 3.10
CA LEU A 108 -19.77 0.95 2.80
C LEU A 108 -21.12 0.28 3.07
N VAL A 109 -21.30 -0.98 2.67
CA VAL A 109 -22.53 -1.74 2.92
C VAL A 109 -22.77 -1.90 4.42
N VAL A 110 -21.74 -2.27 5.19
CA VAL A 110 -21.86 -2.46 6.64
C VAL A 110 -22.20 -1.16 7.35
N VAL A 111 -21.60 -0.04 6.97
CA VAL A 111 -21.89 1.29 7.57
C VAL A 111 -23.29 1.78 7.21
N SER A 112 -23.81 1.43 6.03
CA SER A 112 -25.18 1.80 5.61
C SER A 112 -26.26 0.85 6.13
N SER A 113 -25.91 -0.26 6.77
CA SER A 113 -26.87 -1.17 7.39
C SER A 113 -27.35 -0.63 8.75
N ASP A 114 -28.62 -0.92 9.11
CA ASP A 114 -29.25 -0.46 10.37
C ASP A 114 -28.50 -0.91 11.64
N LYS A 115 -27.63 -1.90 11.54
CA LYS A 115 -26.82 -2.40 12.66
C LYS A 115 -25.57 -1.57 12.97
N GLY A 116 -25.16 -0.63 12.09
CA GLY A 116 -24.16 0.43 12.34
C GLY A 116 -22.82 0.03 12.95
N THR A 117 -22.49 -1.26 13.01
CA THR A 117 -21.26 -1.75 13.68
C THR A 117 -20.08 -1.70 12.73
N VAL A 118 -19.05 -0.95 13.11
CA VAL A 118 -17.77 -0.95 12.38
C VAL A 118 -17.03 -2.25 12.69
N ILE A 119 -16.85 -3.11 11.68
CA ILE A 119 -16.05 -4.33 11.82
C ILE A 119 -14.61 -3.95 12.16
N ALA A 120 -14.12 -4.43 13.30
CA ALA A 120 -12.78 -4.14 13.78
C ALA A 120 -11.69 -4.60 12.79
N ALA A 121 -10.60 -3.83 12.71
CA ALA A 121 -9.47 -4.19 11.87
C ALA A 121 -8.85 -5.52 12.32
N ASN A 122 -8.87 -6.53 11.45
CA ASN A 122 -8.28 -7.84 11.70
C ASN A 122 -6.74 -7.75 11.71
N ILE A 123 -6.08 -8.60 12.52
CA ILE A 123 -4.63 -8.70 12.60
C ILE A 123 -4.00 -9.03 11.23
N PHE A 124 -4.66 -9.86 10.42
CA PHE A 124 -4.21 -10.19 9.06
C PHE A 124 -4.23 -8.98 8.12
N GLY A 125 -5.11 -8.00 8.35
CA GLY A 125 -5.09 -6.73 7.64
C GLY A 125 -3.83 -5.90 7.94
N LYS A 126 -3.35 -5.94 9.19
CA LYS A 126 -2.09 -5.28 9.58
C LYS A 126 -0.88 -6.01 8.98
N ILE A 127 -0.83 -7.35 9.07
CA ILE A 127 0.24 -8.17 8.49
C ILE A 127 0.35 -7.93 6.99
N LYS A 128 -0.77 -7.93 6.25
CA LYS A 128 -0.82 -7.62 4.82
C LYS A 128 -0.14 -6.27 4.52
N THR A 129 -0.50 -5.21 5.25
CA THR A 129 0.04 -3.86 5.00
C THR A 129 1.55 -3.83 5.26
N VAL A 130 2.00 -4.41 6.38
CA VAL A 130 3.43 -4.49 6.71
C VAL A 130 4.20 -5.29 5.65
N THR A 131 3.67 -6.43 5.21
CA THR A 131 4.31 -7.27 4.20
C THR A 131 4.42 -6.52 2.86
N GLN A 132 3.38 -5.79 2.44
CA GLN A 132 3.43 -4.97 1.22
C GLN A 132 4.49 -3.87 1.34
N MET A 133 4.56 -3.14 2.46
CA MET A 133 5.57 -2.10 2.67
C MET A 133 7.00 -2.66 2.65
N VAL A 134 7.23 -3.78 3.35
CA VAL A 134 8.54 -4.47 3.34
C VAL A 134 8.91 -4.90 1.92
N THR A 135 7.95 -5.45 1.16
CA THR A 135 8.17 -5.86 -0.22
C THR A 135 8.57 -4.68 -1.11
N VAL A 136 7.89 -3.53 -0.98
CA VAL A 136 8.21 -2.33 -1.77
C VAL A 136 9.59 -1.79 -1.42
N ILE A 137 9.90 -1.63 -0.13
CA ILE A 137 11.22 -1.15 0.32
C ILE A 137 12.32 -2.08 -0.18
N TYR A 138 12.14 -3.40 -0.03
CA TYR A 138 13.10 -4.39 -0.51
C TYR A 138 13.31 -4.29 -2.01
N GLY A 139 12.22 -4.23 -2.80
CA GLY A 139 12.30 -4.14 -4.26
C GLY A 139 13.06 -2.91 -4.74
N ILE A 140 12.80 -1.73 -4.15
CA ILE A 140 13.52 -0.51 -4.48
C ILE A 140 14.98 -0.60 -4.02
N ALA A 141 15.25 -1.12 -2.82
CA ALA A 141 16.61 -1.26 -2.29
C ALA A 141 17.47 -2.19 -3.17
N VAL A 142 16.91 -3.28 -3.68
CA VAL A 142 17.61 -4.16 -4.65
C VAL A 142 17.96 -3.40 -5.93
N LYS A 143 17.04 -2.57 -6.45
CA LYS A 143 17.31 -1.73 -7.62
C LYS A 143 18.44 -0.73 -7.35
N VAL A 144 18.43 -0.06 -6.20
CA VAL A 144 19.54 0.84 -5.79
C VAL A 144 20.87 0.10 -5.76
N VAL A 145 20.93 -1.06 -5.11
CA VAL A 145 22.19 -1.79 -4.90
C VAL A 145 22.73 -2.41 -6.19
N CYS A 146 21.84 -2.94 -7.04
CA CYS A 146 22.25 -3.65 -8.25
C CYS A 146 22.48 -2.72 -9.45
N GLU A 147 21.69 -1.67 -9.62
CA GLU A 147 21.70 -0.83 -10.81
C GLU A 147 22.45 0.49 -10.60
N GLU A 148 22.32 1.12 -9.43
CA GLU A 148 22.98 2.41 -9.18
C GLU A 148 24.34 2.28 -8.50
N ILE A 149 24.47 1.40 -7.52
CA ILE A 149 25.73 1.20 -6.78
C ILE A 149 26.57 0.07 -7.41
N THR A 150 25.94 -0.83 -8.18
CA THR A 150 26.57 -1.97 -8.90
C THR A 150 27.33 -2.96 -8.00
N VAL A 151 27.20 -2.86 -6.68
CA VAL A 151 27.95 -3.69 -5.70
C VAL A 151 27.56 -5.17 -5.76
N LEU A 152 26.27 -5.46 -6.02
CA LEU A 152 25.73 -6.81 -6.02
C LEU A 152 25.13 -7.22 -7.37
N SER A 153 25.64 -6.67 -8.46
CA SER A 153 25.14 -6.98 -9.81
C SER A 153 25.22 -8.49 -10.13
N SER A 154 26.24 -9.20 -9.65
CA SER A 154 26.36 -10.65 -9.79
C SER A 154 25.31 -11.46 -9.01
N ALA A 155 24.74 -10.90 -7.97
CA ALA A 155 23.67 -11.53 -7.16
C ALA A 155 22.27 -11.08 -7.56
N SER A 156 22.11 -10.26 -8.59
CA SER A 156 20.83 -9.65 -9.00
C SER A 156 19.71 -10.67 -9.19
N MET A 157 20.01 -11.81 -9.81
CA MET A 157 19.03 -12.89 -10.04
C MET A 157 18.53 -13.50 -8.72
N ALA A 158 19.40 -13.72 -7.74
CA ALA A 158 19.00 -14.25 -6.43
C ALA A 158 18.17 -13.23 -5.64
N LEU A 159 18.53 -11.95 -5.71
CA LEU A 159 17.79 -10.87 -5.05
C LEU A 159 16.41 -10.67 -5.68
N GLU A 160 16.29 -10.78 -7.00
CA GLU A 160 15.00 -10.75 -7.70
C GLU A 160 14.13 -11.98 -7.37
N ALA A 161 14.74 -13.15 -7.19
CA ALA A 161 14.01 -14.33 -6.73
C ALA A 161 13.40 -14.12 -5.34
N VAL A 162 14.16 -13.53 -4.41
CA VAL A 162 13.64 -13.15 -3.07
C VAL A 162 12.52 -12.12 -3.21
N PHE A 163 12.68 -11.10 -4.06
CA PHE A 163 11.60 -10.14 -4.33
C PHE A 163 10.34 -10.83 -4.86
N THR A 164 10.50 -11.78 -5.77
CA THR A 164 9.37 -12.58 -6.30
C THR A 164 8.66 -13.35 -5.20
N VAL A 165 9.38 -13.95 -4.26
CA VAL A 165 8.77 -14.61 -3.09
C VAL A 165 8.01 -13.60 -2.23
N LEU A 166 8.56 -12.42 -1.97
CA LEU A 166 7.92 -11.39 -1.15
C LEU A 166 6.63 -10.85 -1.78
N ILE A 167 6.57 -10.62 -3.09
CA ILE A 167 5.34 -10.18 -3.75
C ILE A 167 4.23 -11.24 -3.64
N TRP A 168 4.55 -12.53 -3.81
CA TRP A 168 3.58 -13.59 -3.66
C TRP A 168 3.14 -13.82 -2.20
N LEU A 169 4.04 -13.62 -1.25
CA LEU A 169 3.69 -13.61 0.17
C LEU A 169 2.72 -12.47 0.51
N SER A 170 2.94 -11.29 -0.06
CA SER A 170 2.01 -10.16 0.05
C SER A 170 0.63 -10.46 -0.53
N ALA A 171 0.58 -11.16 -1.68
CA ALA A 171 -0.67 -11.62 -2.27
C ALA A 171 -1.38 -12.63 -1.37
N LEU A 172 -0.65 -13.60 -0.82
CA LEU A 172 -1.19 -14.62 0.09
C LEU A 172 -1.86 -13.98 1.33
N PHE A 173 -1.15 -13.10 2.04
CA PHE A 173 -1.73 -12.40 3.19
C PHE A 173 -2.90 -11.48 2.79
N THR A 174 -2.86 -10.93 1.60
CA THR A 174 -3.97 -10.14 1.05
C THR A 174 -5.22 -10.98 0.87
N VAL A 175 -5.10 -12.19 0.29
CA VAL A 175 -6.22 -13.13 0.12
C VAL A 175 -6.77 -13.58 1.46
N ILE A 176 -5.91 -14.01 2.38
CA ILE A 176 -6.32 -14.45 3.73
C ILE A 176 -7.08 -13.33 4.45
N SER A 177 -6.53 -12.11 4.46
CA SER A 177 -7.18 -10.96 5.07
C SER A 177 -8.52 -10.63 4.43
N GLY A 178 -8.65 -10.76 3.11
CA GLY A 178 -9.89 -10.54 2.38
C GLY A 178 -10.95 -11.59 2.70
N ALA A 179 -10.57 -12.86 2.74
CA ALA A 179 -11.47 -13.98 3.04
C ALA A 179 -12.04 -13.87 4.47
N ILE A 180 -11.19 -13.54 5.45
CA ILE A 180 -11.65 -13.34 6.83
C ILE A 180 -12.62 -12.15 6.90
N TYR A 181 -12.29 -11.02 6.26
CA TYR A 181 -13.15 -9.85 6.26
C TYR A 181 -14.50 -10.14 5.60
N MET A 182 -14.52 -10.89 4.49
CA MET A 182 -15.74 -11.32 3.83
C MET A 182 -16.58 -12.20 4.75
N LYS A 183 -15.97 -13.18 5.43
CA LYS A 183 -16.65 -14.06 6.39
C LYS A 183 -17.28 -13.25 7.51
N ASP A 184 -16.55 -12.31 8.11
CA ASP A 184 -17.04 -11.47 9.21
C ASP A 184 -18.14 -10.49 8.76
N SER A 185 -18.19 -10.17 7.46
CA SER A 185 -19.19 -9.27 6.86
C SER A 185 -20.39 -10.01 6.27
N PHE A 186 -20.39 -11.33 6.22
CA PHE A 186 -21.39 -12.11 5.48
C PHE A 186 -22.82 -11.92 5.98
N ASP A 187 -23.00 -11.77 7.28
CA ASP A 187 -24.33 -11.55 7.90
C ASP A 187 -24.95 -10.19 7.54
N TYR A 188 -24.14 -9.22 7.07
CA TYR A 188 -24.61 -7.90 6.63
C TYR A 188 -24.97 -7.87 5.14
N ILE A 189 -24.52 -8.86 4.36
CA ILE A 189 -24.72 -8.93 2.91
C ILE A 189 -25.90 -9.87 2.59
N ASN A 190 -26.20 -10.83 3.46
CA ASN A 190 -27.23 -11.83 3.21
C ASN A 190 -28.63 -11.23 3.39
N PRO A 191 -29.40 -11.01 2.29
CA PRO A 191 -30.75 -10.42 2.37
C PRO A 191 -31.80 -11.36 2.98
N ALA A 192 -31.45 -12.62 3.29
CA ALA A 192 -32.37 -13.64 3.83
C ALA A 192 -32.43 -13.64 5.37
N LYS A 193 -31.78 -12.73 6.04
CA LYS A 193 -31.85 -12.49 7.49
C LYS A 193 -32.14 -11.03 7.78
#